data_c66580a355e2b49190b095c93cfb6884
#
_entry.id   c66580a355e2b49190b095c93cfb6884
#
_cell.length_a   1.000
_cell.length_b   1.000
_cell.length_c   1.000
_cell.angle_alpha   90.00
_cell.angle_beta   90.00
_cell.angle_gamma   90.00
#
_symmetry.space_group_name_H-M   'P 1'
#
loop_
_entity.id
_entity.type
_entity.pdbx_description
1 polymer ?
#
loop_
_entity_poly.entity_id
_entity_poly.type
_entity_poly.pdbx_seq_one_letter_code
_entity_poly.pdbx_strand_id
1 'polypeptide(L)'
;RQMCIRDRYRIIDFKRNKKDGIPAKVVAIEYDPNRTANIALICYVDGQKSYIIAPNKLEVGTTIMNGPDAEIHIGNCLPLENIPVGTEIHNIEMHPGKGAQLVRSAGNSAQLMAKEGKYATLRLPSGEMRMVPIECRATIGVVGNGDHNLINIGKAGRKRNMGIRPTVRGSVMNPNDHPHGGGEGKTGIGRPGPSTPWGKPALGLKTRAKNKQSNKYIVRRRDGKALSK
;
A
#
# COMPACT_ATOMS: atom_id res chain seq x y z
N ARG A 1 6.92 4.62 31.11
CA ARG A 1 6.74 4.98 29.68
C ARG A 1 6.95 3.71 28.84
N GLN A 2 5.87 3.16 28.34
CA GLN A 2 6.01 2.17 27.26
C GLN A 2 6.47 2.92 26.01
N MET A 3 7.75 2.86 25.73
CA MET A 3 8.25 3.21 24.39
C MET A 3 7.69 2.17 23.42
N CYS A 4 6.77 2.58 22.56
CA CYS A 4 6.40 1.79 21.40
C CYS A 4 7.60 1.80 20.43
N ILE A 5 8.55 0.92 20.66
CA ILE A 5 9.62 0.67 19.70
C ILE A 5 8.94 -0.02 18.52
N ARG A 6 8.89 0.65 17.37
CA ARG A 6 8.49 0.03 16.10
C ARG A 6 9.68 -0.78 15.58
N ASP A 7 9.86 -1.96 16.14
CA ASP A 7 10.87 -2.88 15.64
C ASP A 7 10.51 -3.35 14.24
N ARG A 8 11.47 -3.26 13.35
CA ARG A 8 11.37 -3.83 12.00
C ARG A 8 11.85 -5.28 12.08
N TYR A 9 10.95 -6.21 11.89
CA TYR A 9 11.28 -7.63 11.86
C TYR A 9 12.31 -7.94 10.77
N ARG A 10 12.11 -7.38 9.57
CA ARG A 10 13.03 -7.49 8.42
C ARG A 10 13.12 -6.15 7.69
N ILE A 11 14.27 -5.87 7.10
CA ILE A 11 14.48 -4.69 6.25
C ILE A 11 14.17 -5.08 4.82
N ILE A 12 13.13 -4.47 4.25
CA ILE A 12 12.70 -4.72 2.88
C ILE A 12 13.36 -3.72 1.94
N ASP A 13 13.92 -4.20 0.84
CA ASP A 13 14.45 -3.34 -0.20
C ASP A 13 13.32 -2.80 -1.09
N PHE A 14 12.91 -1.57 -0.79
CA PHE A 14 11.91 -0.85 -1.59
C PHE A 14 12.51 -0.07 -2.76
N LYS A 15 13.82 0.07 -2.83
CA LYS A 15 14.47 0.84 -3.89
C LYS A 15 14.84 -0.02 -5.09
N ARG A 16 15.37 -1.22 -4.81
CA ARG A 16 15.78 -2.18 -5.82
C ARG A 16 16.65 -1.60 -6.96
N ASN A 17 17.46 -0.59 -6.62
CA ASN A 17 18.31 0.13 -7.59
C ASN A 17 19.82 -0.09 -7.38
N LYS A 18 20.18 -0.83 -6.34
CA LYS A 18 21.60 -1.03 -5.99
C LYS A 18 22.28 -2.11 -6.83
N LYS A 19 21.51 -2.99 -7.45
CA LYS A 19 21.99 -4.19 -8.14
C LYS A 19 21.23 -4.40 -9.45
N ASP A 20 21.34 -3.39 -10.32
CA ASP A 20 20.80 -3.49 -11.66
C ASP A 20 21.62 -4.46 -12.50
N GLY A 21 20.95 -5.27 -13.32
CA GLY A 21 21.59 -6.28 -14.18
C GLY A 21 22.13 -7.50 -13.44
N ILE A 22 22.10 -7.55 -12.10
CA ILE A 22 22.59 -8.70 -11.34
C ILE A 22 21.41 -9.62 -11.02
N PRO A 23 21.41 -10.87 -11.50
CA PRO A 23 20.34 -11.83 -11.19
C PRO A 23 20.40 -12.25 -9.72
N ALA A 24 19.22 -12.48 -9.16
CA ALA A 24 19.05 -12.98 -7.81
C ALA A 24 18.10 -14.17 -7.81
N LYS A 25 18.38 -15.18 -7.01
CA LYS A 25 17.53 -16.37 -6.85
C LYS A 25 16.67 -16.23 -5.60
N VAL A 26 15.39 -16.58 -5.70
CA VAL A 26 14.47 -16.65 -4.55
C VAL A 26 14.87 -17.86 -3.70
N VAL A 27 15.25 -17.62 -2.45
CA VAL A 27 15.68 -18.66 -1.49
C VAL A 27 14.51 -19.18 -0.67
N ALA A 28 13.67 -18.25 -0.17
CA ALA A 28 12.55 -18.58 0.70
C ALA A 28 11.45 -17.52 0.60
N ILE A 29 10.22 -17.92 0.92
CA ILE A 29 9.08 -17.01 1.13
C ILE A 29 8.74 -17.05 2.62
N GLU A 30 8.75 -15.89 3.27
CA GLU A 30 8.60 -15.75 4.72
C GLU A 30 7.40 -14.89 5.09
N TYR A 31 6.88 -15.13 6.29
CA TYR A 31 5.88 -14.29 6.93
C TYR A 31 6.54 -13.04 7.54
N ASP A 32 5.92 -11.88 7.39
CA ASP A 32 6.33 -10.64 8.06
C ASP A 32 5.17 -10.06 8.86
N PRO A 33 5.26 -9.95 10.20
CA PRO A 33 4.20 -9.40 11.04
C PRO A 33 3.94 -7.90 10.80
N ASN A 34 4.87 -7.18 10.17
CA ASN A 34 4.76 -5.74 9.92
C ASN A 34 3.91 -5.40 8.68
N ARG A 35 3.52 -6.40 7.89
CA ARG A 35 2.76 -6.23 6.65
C ARG A 35 1.77 -7.33 6.40
N THR A 36 0.83 -7.09 5.50
CA THR A 36 -0.19 -8.07 5.11
C THR A 36 0.33 -9.05 4.04
N ALA A 37 1.30 -8.63 3.25
CA ALA A 37 1.94 -9.43 2.22
C ALA A 37 3.09 -10.26 2.78
N ASN A 38 3.32 -11.46 2.23
CA ASN A 38 4.54 -12.22 2.49
C ASN A 38 5.75 -11.52 1.87
N ILE A 39 6.93 -11.86 2.36
CA ILE A 39 8.20 -11.37 1.86
C ILE A 39 9.01 -12.51 1.27
N ALA A 40 9.84 -12.23 0.28
CA ALA A 40 10.75 -13.20 -0.32
C ALA A 40 12.19 -12.84 0.02
N LEU A 41 12.94 -13.82 0.53
CA LEU A 41 14.38 -13.74 0.68
C LEU A 41 15.01 -14.07 -0.67
N ILE A 42 15.78 -13.13 -1.21
CA ILE A 42 16.53 -13.30 -2.44
C ILE A 42 18.03 -13.29 -2.16
N CYS A 43 18.77 -14.09 -2.92
CA CYS A 43 20.22 -14.15 -2.88
C CYS A 43 20.76 -13.80 -4.27
N TYR A 44 21.52 -12.72 -4.34
CA TYR A 44 22.20 -12.32 -5.56
C TYR A 44 23.39 -13.24 -5.87
N VAL A 45 23.84 -13.27 -7.11
CA VAL A 45 25.01 -14.10 -7.54
C VAL A 45 26.27 -13.74 -6.75
N ASP A 46 26.40 -12.49 -6.31
CA ASP A 46 27.51 -12.03 -5.45
C ASP A 46 27.39 -12.46 -3.98
N GLY A 47 26.39 -13.28 -3.63
CA GLY A 47 26.17 -13.79 -2.28
C GLY A 47 25.40 -12.85 -1.35
N GLN A 48 25.12 -11.61 -1.75
CA GLN A 48 24.35 -10.68 -0.91
C GLN A 48 22.87 -11.09 -0.87
N LYS A 49 22.30 -11.08 0.32
CA LYS A 49 20.88 -11.37 0.54
C LYS A 49 20.08 -10.09 0.75
N SER A 50 18.83 -10.09 0.28
CA SER A 50 17.89 -8.99 0.45
C SER A 50 16.48 -9.52 0.59
N TYR A 51 15.57 -8.74 1.21
CA TYR A 51 14.16 -9.05 1.26
C TYR A 51 13.36 -8.14 0.32
N ILE A 52 12.43 -8.72 -0.38
CA ILE A 52 11.47 -8.02 -1.25
C ILE A 52 10.04 -8.40 -0.86
N ILE A 53 9.05 -7.63 -1.32
CA ILE A 53 7.65 -8.06 -1.25
C ILE A 53 7.47 -9.23 -2.21
N ALA A 54 6.89 -10.34 -1.73
CA ALA A 54 6.62 -11.50 -2.56
C ALA A 54 5.40 -11.25 -3.45
N PRO A 55 5.55 -11.25 -4.78
CA PRO A 55 4.43 -11.23 -5.69
C PRO A 55 3.70 -12.58 -5.68
N ASN A 56 2.45 -12.56 -6.15
CA ASN A 56 1.68 -13.77 -6.37
C ASN A 56 2.34 -14.65 -7.44
N LYS A 57 2.27 -15.97 -7.28
CA LYS A 57 2.89 -16.96 -8.16
C LYS A 57 4.43 -16.91 -8.22
N LEU A 58 5.08 -16.23 -7.28
CA LEU A 58 6.54 -16.34 -7.14
C LEU A 58 6.87 -17.65 -6.41
N GLU A 59 7.75 -18.44 -6.97
CA GLU A 59 8.20 -19.72 -6.41
C GLU A 59 9.63 -19.64 -5.91
N VAL A 60 9.95 -20.49 -4.93
CA VAL A 60 11.33 -20.68 -4.46
C VAL A 60 12.16 -21.25 -5.61
N GLY A 61 13.34 -20.70 -5.83
CA GLY A 61 14.21 -21.10 -6.94
C GLY A 61 14.09 -20.22 -8.19
N THR A 62 13.03 -19.42 -8.31
CA THR A 62 12.85 -18.49 -9.44
C THR A 62 13.97 -17.45 -9.44
N THR A 63 14.50 -17.17 -10.62
CA THR A 63 15.47 -16.07 -10.81
C THR A 63 14.74 -14.78 -11.11
N ILE A 64 15.13 -13.71 -10.44
CA ILE A 64 14.60 -12.35 -10.63
C ILE A 64 15.75 -11.38 -10.90
N MET A 65 15.44 -10.31 -11.62
CA MET A 65 16.42 -9.28 -11.98
C MET A 65 15.84 -7.87 -11.80
N ASN A 66 16.71 -6.91 -11.55
CA ASN A 66 16.38 -5.48 -11.48
C ASN A 66 17.06 -4.75 -12.63
N GLY A 67 16.48 -3.66 -13.08
CA GLY A 67 17.11 -2.78 -14.06
C GLY A 67 16.31 -2.62 -15.34
N PRO A 68 16.76 -1.73 -16.24
CA PRO A 68 16.06 -1.45 -17.48
C PRO A 68 16.05 -2.64 -18.44
N ASP A 69 17.08 -3.48 -18.40
CA ASP A 69 17.25 -4.63 -19.31
C ASP A 69 16.63 -5.93 -18.76
N ALA A 70 15.93 -5.85 -17.61
CA ALA A 70 15.27 -7.00 -17.03
C ALA A 70 14.08 -7.42 -17.89
N GLU A 71 13.88 -8.73 -18.05
CA GLU A 71 12.73 -9.29 -18.75
C GLU A 71 11.42 -9.03 -18.02
N ILE A 72 10.29 -9.08 -18.75
CA ILE A 72 8.96 -8.83 -18.19
C ILE A 72 8.45 -10.12 -17.53
N HIS A 73 9.08 -10.49 -16.41
CA HIS A 73 8.69 -11.62 -15.57
C HIS A 73 8.23 -11.17 -14.18
N ILE A 74 7.36 -11.99 -13.57
CA ILE A 74 6.83 -11.73 -12.22
C ILE A 74 7.98 -11.63 -11.22
N GLY A 75 8.02 -10.52 -10.48
CA GLY A 75 9.06 -10.26 -9.49
C GLY A 75 10.21 -9.38 -9.98
N ASN A 76 10.37 -9.19 -11.28
CA ASN A 76 11.37 -8.29 -11.84
C ASN A 76 10.98 -6.83 -11.61
N CYS A 77 11.98 -5.98 -11.39
CA CYS A 77 11.79 -4.56 -11.12
C CYS A 77 12.40 -3.72 -12.23
N LEU A 78 11.56 -2.96 -12.94
CA LEU A 78 11.95 -2.14 -14.07
C LEU A 78 11.47 -0.69 -13.90
N PRO A 79 12.09 0.27 -14.61
CA PRO A 79 11.50 1.59 -14.85
C PRO A 79 10.18 1.44 -15.61
N LEU A 80 9.19 2.32 -15.32
CA LEU A 80 7.88 2.30 -15.99
C LEU A 80 8.01 2.46 -17.51
N GLU A 81 9.07 3.12 -17.97
CA GLU A 81 9.40 3.26 -19.39
C GLU A 81 9.47 1.92 -20.11
N ASN A 82 10.07 0.93 -19.48
CA ASN A 82 10.35 -0.39 -20.09
C ASN A 82 9.22 -1.41 -19.87
N ILE A 83 8.20 -1.08 -19.08
CA ILE A 83 7.06 -1.96 -18.80
C ILE A 83 5.97 -1.75 -19.86
N PRO A 84 5.44 -2.76 -20.55
CA PRO A 84 4.33 -2.61 -21.51
C PRO A 84 3.07 -2.06 -20.86
N VAL A 85 2.30 -1.30 -21.65
CA VAL A 85 0.96 -0.84 -21.28
C VAL A 85 0.04 -2.06 -21.09
N GLY A 86 -0.85 -1.98 -20.09
CA GLY A 86 -1.76 -3.07 -19.73
C GLY A 86 -1.20 -4.01 -18.65
N THR A 87 0.12 -3.98 -18.37
CA THR A 87 0.75 -4.84 -17.37
C THR A 87 0.29 -4.48 -15.94
N GLU A 88 0.05 -5.52 -15.14
CA GLU A 88 -0.16 -5.39 -13.70
C GLU A 88 1.18 -5.25 -12.97
N ILE A 89 1.25 -4.24 -12.13
CA ILE A 89 2.47 -3.87 -11.41
C ILE A 89 2.16 -3.59 -9.93
N HIS A 90 3.16 -3.74 -9.09
CA HIS A 90 3.08 -3.42 -7.67
C HIS A 90 4.38 -2.77 -7.19
N ASN A 91 4.43 -2.39 -5.92
CA ASN A 91 5.63 -1.81 -5.29
C ASN A 91 6.19 -0.63 -6.11
N ILE A 92 5.35 0.38 -6.37
CA ILE A 92 5.60 1.46 -7.32
C ILE A 92 6.19 2.67 -6.60
N GLU A 93 7.20 3.27 -7.19
CA GLU A 93 7.75 4.56 -6.76
C GLU A 93 6.83 5.72 -7.17
N MET A 94 6.85 6.79 -6.37
CA MET A 94 6.19 8.07 -6.70
C MET A 94 7.18 9.12 -7.19
N HIS A 95 8.43 8.98 -6.81
CA HIS A 95 9.54 9.83 -7.21
C HIS A 95 10.75 8.94 -7.48
N PRO A 96 11.50 9.18 -8.56
CA PRO A 96 12.65 8.36 -8.90
C PRO A 96 13.65 8.24 -7.74
N GLY A 97 14.10 7.01 -7.46
CA GLY A 97 15.11 6.71 -6.44
C GLY A 97 14.67 6.85 -4.97
N LYS A 98 13.44 7.28 -4.70
CA LYS A 98 12.92 7.40 -3.32
C LYS A 98 12.56 6.06 -2.71
N GLY A 99 12.30 5.08 -3.53
CA GLY A 99 11.77 3.77 -3.15
C GLY A 99 10.26 3.68 -3.26
N ALA A 100 9.78 2.48 -3.39
CA ALA A 100 8.37 2.20 -3.63
C ALA A 100 7.47 2.62 -2.46
N GLN A 101 6.36 3.25 -2.80
CA GLN A 101 5.38 3.80 -1.85
C GLN A 101 3.95 3.32 -2.12
N LEU A 102 3.61 3.01 -3.37
CA LEU A 102 2.27 2.61 -3.79
C LEU A 102 2.18 1.09 -3.97
N VAL A 103 0.98 0.55 -3.77
CA VAL A 103 0.61 -0.86 -4.07
C VAL A 103 1.56 -1.86 -3.41
N ARG A 104 1.54 -1.92 -2.08
CA ARG A 104 2.41 -2.82 -1.28
C ARG A 104 1.64 -3.80 -0.40
N SER A 105 0.33 -3.64 -0.30
CA SER A 105 -0.53 -4.48 0.53
C SER A 105 -0.92 -5.76 -0.22
N ALA A 106 -1.19 -6.83 0.55
CA ALA A 106 -1.59 -8.13 0.02
C ALA A 106 -2.71 -8.05 -1.02
N GLY A 107 -2.59 -8.82 -2.09
CA GLY A 107 -3.60 -8.94 -3.14
C GLY A 107 -3.81 -7.71 -4.02
N ASN A 108 -3.02 -6.65 -3.85
CA ASN A 108 -3.18 -5.43 -4.62
C ASN A 108 -2.27 -5.40 -5.86
N SER A 109 -2.79 -4.84 -6.94
CA SER A 109 -2.05 -4.48 -8.15
C SER A 109 -2.47 -3.10 -8.63
N ALA A 110 -1.66 -2.46 -9.43
CA ALA A 110 -2.01 -1.31 -10.25
C ALA A 110 -1.77 -1.68 -11.71
N GLN A 111 -2.54 -1.11 -12.61
CA GLN A 111 -2.38 -1.32 -14.03
C GLN A 111 -1.74 -0.11 -14.70
N LEU A 112 -0.73 -0.33 -15.53
CA LEU A 112 -0.14 0.69 -16.37
C LEU A 112 -1.07 0.95 -17.57
N MET A 113 -1.70 2.13 -17.61
CA MET A 113 -2.74 2.44 -18.62
C MET A 113 -2.17 3.12 -19.85
N ALA A 114 -1.25 4.04 -19.67
CA ALA A 114 -0.66 4.82 -20.77
C ALA A 114 0.70 5.39 -20.37
N LYS A 115 1.49 5.74 -21.37
CA LYS A 115 2.76 6.47 -21.22
C LYS A 115 2.69 7.70 -22.12
N GLU A 116 2.82 8.88 -21.54
CA GLU A 116 2.71 10.16 -22.27
C GLU A 116 3.84 11.09 -21.85
N GLY A 117 4.78 11.35 -22.75
CA GLY A 117 5.93 12.18 -22.51
C GLY A 117 6.74 11.72 -21.28
N LYS A 118 6.81 12.57 -20.25
CA LYS A 118 7.58 12.30 -19.01
C LYS A 118 6.78 11.54 -17.93
N TYR A 119 5.53 11.16 -18.20
CA TYR A 119 4.64 10.55 -17.20
C TYR A 119 4.03 9.25 -17.70
N ALA A 120 3.86 8.34 -16.76
CA ALA A 120 3.07 7.12 -16.90
C ALA A 120 1.76 7.26 -16.12
N THR A 121 0.64 6.93 -16.73
CA THR A 121 -0.68 6.93 -16.10
C THR A 121 -1.00 5.55 -15.53
N LEU A 122 -1.22 5.50 -14.22
CA LEU A 122 -1.50 4.29 -13.46
C LEU A 122 -2.94 4.28 -12.96
N ARG A 123 -3.62 3.15 -13.10
CA ARG A 123 -4.88 2.86 -12.41
C ARG A 123 -4.55 2.15 -11.11
N LEU A 124 -4.78 2.83 -9.98
CA LEU A 124 -4.53 2.31 -8.65
C LEU A 124 -5.66 1.37 -8.16
N PRO A 125 -5.44 0.52 -7.14
CA PRO A 125 -6.46 -0.36 -6.57
C PRO A 125 -7.72 0.37 -6.09
N SER A 126 -7.59 1.64 -5.72
CA SER A 126 -8.73 2.51 -5.34
C SER A 126 -9.61 2.95 -6.50
N GLY A 127 -9.21 2.67 -7.76
CA GLY A 127 -9.83 3.21 -8.97
C GLY A 127 -9.32 4.60 -9.39
N GLU A 128 -8.46 5.23 -8.59
CA GLU A 128 -7.84 6.51 -8.94
C GLU A 128 -6.87 6.32 -10.12
N MET A 129 -6.97 7.19 -11.12
CA MET A 129 -5.99 7.29 -12.19
C MET A 129 -5.02 8.42 -11.89
N ARG A 130 -3.74 8.06 -11.81
CA ARG A 130 -2.69 8.97 -11.39
C ARG A 130 -1.47 8.91 -12.31
N MET A 131 -0.91 10.07 -12.58
CA MET A 131 0.36 10.22 -13.28
C MET A 131 1.55 10.06 -12.32
N VAL A 132 2.56 9.35 -12.75
CA VAL A 132 3.84 9.15 -12.05
C VAL A 132 4.96 9.35 -13.08
N PRO A 133 6.12 9.94 -12.70
CA PRO A 133 7.25 10.06 -13.63
C PRO A 133 7.62 8.71 -14.24
N ILE A 134 7.94 8.69 -15.50
CA ILE A 134 8.20 7.44 -16.26
C ILE A 134 9.48 6.72 -15.80
N GLU A 135 10.43 7.46 -15.20
CA GLU A 135 11.67 6.93 -14.62
C GLU A 135 11.45 6.14 -13.32
N CYS A 136 10.26 6.28 -12.70
CA CYS A 136 9.91 5.58 -11.47
C CYS A 136 9.91 4.07 -11.71
N ARG A 137 10.40 3.32 -10.72
CA ARG A 137 10.46 1.86 -10.78
C ARG A 137 9.18 1.23 -10.25
N ALA A 138 8.85 0.08 -10.81
CA ALA A 138 7.77 -0.78 -10.35
C ALA A 138 8.18 -2.25 -10.50
N THR A 139 7.55 -3.12 -9.71
CA THR A 139 7.74 -4.57 -9.81
C THR A 139 6.56 -5.18 -10.55
N ILE A 140 6.84 -6.11 -11.46
CA ILE A 140 5.83 -6.78 -12.29
C ILE A 140 5.06 -7.80 -11.46
N GLY A 141 3.74 -7.85 -11.67
CA GLY A 141 2.80 -8.78 -11.05
C GLY A 141 1.96 -8.16 -9.94
N VAL A 142 1.17 -9.00 -9.31
CA VAL A 142 0.25 -8.69 -8.20
C VAL A 142 0.95 -9.05 -6.89
N VAL A 143 0.71 -8.31 -5.81
CA VAL A 143 1.22 -8.67 -4.47
C VAL A 143 0.60 -9.99 -4.01
N GLY A 144 1.40 -10.88 -3.47
CA GLY A 144 0.96 -12.17 -2.93
C GLY A 144 0.03 -12.06 -1.72
N ASN A 145 -0.41 -13.23 -1.21
CA ASN A 145 -1.32 -13.36 -0.06
C ASN A 145 -2.69 -12.66 -0.27
N GLY A 146 -3.29 -12.84 -1.46
CA GLY A 146 -4.55 -12.20 -1.85
C GLY A 146 -5.72 -12.46 -0.90
N ASP A 147 -5.74 -13.64 -0.28
CA ASP A 147 -6.82 -14.07 0.62
C ASP A 147 -6.71 -13.49 2.05
N HIS A 148 -5.73 -12.62 2.29
CA HIS A 148 -5.51 -12.01 3.61
C HIS A 148 -6.77 -11.36 4.18
N ASN A 149 -7.59 -10.73 3.35
CA ASN A 149 -8.82 -10.06 3.77
C ASN A 149 -9.96 -11.03 4.12
N LEU A 150 -9.86 -12.29 3.70
CA LEU A 150 -10.85 -13.33 3.97
C LEU A 150 -10.63 -14.02 5.32
N ILE A 151 -9.50 -13.76 5.98
CA ILE A 151 -9.11 -14.39 7.24
C ILE A 151 -10.06 -13.94 8.35
N ASN A 152 -10.74 -14.88 8.97
CA ASN A 152 -11.50 -14.65 10.19
C ASN A 152 -10.55 -14.66 11.41
N ILE A 153 -10.45 -13.53 12.09
CA ILE A 153 -9.56 -13.35 13.25
C ILE A 153 -10.03 -14.19 14.45
N GLY A 154 -11.32 -14.43 14.54
CA GLY A 154 -11.97 -15.34 15.51
C GLY A 154 -12.12 -14.76 16.91
N LYS A 155 -11.09 -14.15 17.50
CA LYS A 155 -11.13 -13.64 18.88
C LYS A 155 -10.49 -12.25 19.02
N ALA A 156 -10.95 -11.49 20.03
CA ALA A 156 -10.44 -10.14 20.32
C ALA A 156 -8.95 -10.12 20.66
N GLY A 157 -8.43 -11.19 21.29
CA GLY A 157 -7.01 -11.30 21.62
C GLY A 157 -6.09 -11.28 20.41
N ARG A 158 -6.50 -11.86 19.26
CA ARG A 158 -5.72 -11.73 18.01
C ARG A 158 -5.65 -10.30 17.51
N LYS A 159 -6.74 -9.55 17.59
CA LYS A 159 -6.73 -8.10 17.25
C LYS A 159 -5.78 -7.33 18.18
N ARG A 160 -5.75 -7.67 19.47
CA ARG A 160 -4.80 -7.06 20.42
C ARG A 160 -3.35 -7.36 20.06
N ASN A 161 -3.05 -8.59 19.67
CA ASN A 161 -1.70 -8.98 19.21
C ASN A 161 -1.27 -8.25 17.93
N MET A 162 -2.22 -7.83 17.08
CA MET A 162 -1.97 -6.98 15.91
C MET A 162 -1.78 -5.50 16.28
N GLY A 163 -1.77 -5.13 17.56
CA GLY A 163 -1.63 -3.76 18.04
C GLY A 163 -2.92 -2.93 17.99
N ILE A 164 -4.06 -3.54 17.68
CA ILE A 164 -5.36 -2.85 17.62
C ILE A 164 -5.95 -2.81 19.01
N ARG A 165 -6.09 -1.61 19.58
CA ARG A 165 -6.74 -1.41 20.88
C ARG A 165 -8.27 -1.42 20.75
N PRO A 166 -9.01 -1.81 21.80
CA PRO A 166 -10.46 -1.68 21.82
C PRO A 166 -10.89 -0.23 21.59
N THR A 167 -11.95 -0.05 20.79
CA THR A 167 -12.54 1.25 20.51
C THR A 167 -13.82 1.40 21.30
N VAL A 168 -13.95 2.48 22.04
CA VAL A 168 -15.18 2.86 22.77
C VAL A 168 -15.98 3.80 21.89
N ARG A 169 -17.28 3.52 21.72
CA ARG A 169 -18.19 4.39 20.97
C ARG A 169 -18.54 5.63 21.78
N GLY A 170 -18.71 6.78 21.13
CA GLY A 170 -18.96 8.06 21.79
C GLY A 170 -20.23 8.12 22.64
N SER A 171 -21.26 7.33 22.29
CA SER A 171 -22.54 7.27 23.02
C SER A 171 -22.46 6.67 24.44
N VAL A 172 -21.37 6.04 24.80
CA VAL A 172 -21.12 5.50 26.16
C VAL A 172 -20.12 6.34 26.96
N MET A 173 -19.72 7.47 26.41
CA MET A 173 -18.83 8.44 27.07
C MET A 173 -19.67 9.52 27.78
N ASN A 174 -19.00 10.32 28.61
CA ASN A 174 -19.61 11.50 29.23
C ASN A 174 -19.81 12.65 28.22
N PRO A 175 -20.71 13.60 28.48
CA PRO A 175 -20.96 14.72 27.58
C PRO A 175 -19.74 15.60 27.29
N ASN A 176 -18.81 15.70 28.25
CA ASN A 176 -17.55 16.43 28.10
C ASN A 176 -16.50 15.71 27.25
N ASP A 177 -16.62 14.38 27.11
CA ASP A 177 -15.63 13.56 26.37
C ASP A 177 -16.00 13.37 24.91
N HIS A 178 -17.30 13.39 24.60
CA HIS A 178 -17.77 13.18 23.23
C HIS A 178 -19.12 13.90 22.95
N PRO A 179 -19.31 14.47 21.75
CA PRO A 179 -20.59 15.10 21.37
C PRO A 179 -21.81 14.18 21.42
N HIS A 180 -21.62 12.86 21.42
CA HIS A 180 -22.67 11.85 21.58
C HIS A 180 -22.83 11.34 23.01
N GLY A 181 -22.04 11.87 23.94
CA GLY A 181 -22.04 11.45 25.32
C GLY A 181 -23.25 11.98 26.09
N GLY A 182 -23.55 11.33 27.21
CA GLY A 182 -24.63 11.67 28.10
C GLY A 182 -25.95 10.99 27.76
N GLY A 183 -26.99 11.35 28.51
CA GLY A 183 -28.30 10.74 28.45
C GLY A 183 -28.44 9.55 29.37
N GLU A 184 -29.66 8.97 29.41
CA GLU A 184 -30.02 7.87 30.28
C GLU A 184 -30.21 6.58 29.46
N GLY A 185 -29.64 5.48 29.96
CA GLY A 185 -29.72 4.16 29.31
C GLY A 185 -29.02 4.12 27.92
N LYS A 186 -29.71 3.51 26.95
CA LYS A 186 -29.27 3.46 25.54
C LYS A 186 -29.70 4.71 24.79
N THR A 187 -29.03 5.81 25.01
CA THR A 187 -29.32 7.06 24.33
C THR A 187 -28.86 7.03 22.88
N GLY A 188 -29.67 7.54 21.96
CA GLY A 188 -29.32 7.76 20.56
C GLY A 188 -28.28 8.88 20.40
N ILE A 189 -27.87 9.13 19.15
CA ILE A 189 -26.86 10.15 18.82
C ILE A 189 -27.37 11.58 19.16
N GLY A 190 -28.68 11.81 19.13
CA GLY A 190 -29.31 13.11 19.44
C GLY A 190 -28.92 14.25 18.49
N ARG A 191 -28.40 13.93 17.31
CA ARG A 191 -27.91 14.89 16.29
C ARG A 191 -28.32 14.42 14.89
N PRO A 192 -28.40 15.33 13.90
CA PRO A 192 -28.76 14.96 12.52
C PRO A 192 -27.80 13.92 11.88
N GLY A 193 -26.60 13.76 12.41
CA GLY A 193 -25.63 12.78 11.94
C GLY A 193 -24.51 12.53 12.95
N PRO A 194 -23.75 11.44 12.77
CA PRO A 194 -22.66 11.11 13.68
C PRO A 194 -21.53 12.14 13.59
N SER A 195 -20.98 12.48 14.76
CA SER A 195 -19.88 13.42 14.91
C SER A 195 -18.63 12.70 15.43
N THR A 196 -17.48 13.26 15.10
CA THR A 196 -16.19 12.89 15.71
C THR A 196 -16.07 13.45 17.13
N PRO A 197 -15.10 13.01 17.97
CA PRO A 197 -14.87 13.60 19.28
C PRO A 197 -14.68 15.12 19.25
N TRP A 198 -14.20 15.66 18.15
CA TRP A 198 -14.00 17.11 17.94
C TRP A 198 -15.18 17.83 17.32
N GLY A 199 -16.35 17.21 17.24
CA GLY A 199 -17.59 17.81 16.76
C GLY A 199 -17.75 17.92 15.24
N LYS A 200 -16.80 17.41 14.46
CA LYS A 200 -16.90 17.38 12.99
C LYS A 200 -17.76 16.22 12.53
N PRO A 201 -18.48 16.32 11.40
CA PRO A 201 -19.21 15.18 10.82
C PRO A 201 -18.27 13.98 10.62
N ALA A 202 -18.68 12.79 11.11
CA ALA A 202 -17.88 11.57 11.01
C ALA A 202 -17.97 10.92 9.62
N LEU A 203 -19.11 11.11 8.93
CA LEU A 203 -19.37 10.53 7.61
C LEU A 203 -19.51 11.63 6.55
N GLY A 204 -19.01 11.37 5.35
CA GLY A 204 -19.20 12.24 4.18
C GLY A 204 -18.36 13.51 4.15
N LEU A 205 -17.64 13.87 5.19
CA LEU A 205 -16.79 15.06 5.20
C LEU A 205 -15.60 14.91 4.26
N LYS A 206 -15.48 15.81 3.29
CA LYS A 206 -14.34 15.87 2.36
C LYS A 206 -13.16 16.54 3.07
N THR A 207 -12.22 15.74 3.57
CA THR A 207 -11.06 16.23 4.36
C THR A 207 -9.85 16.62 3.50
N ARG A 208 -9.82 16.25 2.22
CA ARG A 208 -8.74 16.63 1.32
C ARG A 208 -8.76 18.14 1.04
N ALA A 209 -7.63 18.81 1.25
CA ALA A 209 -7.50 20.24 0.91
C ALA A 209 -7.78 20.46 -0.59
N LYS A 210 -8.54 21.52 -0.93
CA LYS A 210 -8.94 21.84 -2.31
C LYS A 210 -7.71 22.09 -3.19
N ASN A 211 -6.76 22.90 -2.72
CA ASN A 211 -5.58 23.35 -3.48
C ASN A 211 -4.33 22.52 -3.15
N LYS A 212 -4.44 21.20 -3.09
CA LYS A 212 -3.29 20.34 -2.84
C LYS A 212 -2.43 20.22 -4.10
N GLN A 213 -1.11 20.45 -3.99
CA GLN A 213 -0.17 20.37 -5.13
C GLN A 213 -0.23 19.05 -5.91
N SER A 214 -0.51 17.93 -5.21
CA SER A 214 -0.65 16.62 -5.86
C SER A 214 -1.89 16.48 -6.75
N ASN A 215 -2.78 17.48 -6.81
CA ASN A 215 -3.96 17.44 -7.69
C ASN A 215 -3.56 17.40 -9.17
N LYS A 216 -2.45 18.05 -9.54
CA LYS A 216 -1.93 18.05 -10.91
C LYS A 216 -1.57 16.67 -11.47
N TYR A 217 -1.30 15.70 -10.58
CA TYR A 217 -0.95 14.32 -10.96
C TYR A 217 -2.14 13.37 -10.97
N ILE A 218 -3.34 13.81 -10.57
CA ILE A 218 -4.54 12.97 -10.53
C ILE A 218 -5.38 13.30 -11.77
N VAL A 219 -5.50 12.34 -12.66
CA VAL A 219 -6.33 12.44 -13.88
C VAL A 219 -7.80 12.22 -13.53
N ARG A 220 -8.08 11.17 -12.76
CA ARG A 220 -9.43 10.76 -12.38
C ARG A 220 -9.44 10.26 -10.95
N ARG A 221 -10.40 10.69 -10.16
CA ARG A 221 -10.59 10.22 -8.78
C ARG A 221 -11.24 8.84 -8.73
N ARG A 222 -11.19 8.23 -7.54
CA ARG A 222 -11.82 6.92 -7.27
C ARG A 222 -13.34 6.89 -7.53
N ASP A 223 -14.03 8.01 -7.42
CA ASP A 223 -15.46 8.18 -7.72
C ASP A 223 -15.75 8.39 -9.21
N GLY A 224 -14.76 8.28 -10.05
CA GLY A 224 -14.89 8.41 -11.49
C GLY A 224 -14.95 9.84 -12.01
N LYS A 225 -14.92 10.84 -11.14
CA LYS A 225 -14.96 12.25 -11.52
C LYS A 225 -13.57 12.77 -11.83
N ALA A 226 -13.44 13.52 -12.91
CA ALA A 226 -12.24 14.32 -13.14
C ALA A 226 -12.10 15.36 -12.02
N LEU A 227 -10.85 15.72 -11.68
CA LEU A 227 -10.62 16.87 -10.81
C LEU A 227 -11.05 18.12 -11.58
N SER A 228 -12.08 18.81 -11.09
CA SER A 228 -12.35 20.17 -11.56
C SER A 228 -11.09 21.00 -11.32
N LYS A 229 -10.57 21.58 -12.41
CA LYS A 229 -9.49 22.56 -12.39
C LYS A 229 -9.87 23.76 -11.54
#